data_ec50add77313c09d5579130dcaf8a3aa
#
_entry.id   ec50add77313c09d5579130dcaf8a3aa
#
_cell.length_a   1.000
_cell.length_b   1.000
_cell.length_c   1.000
_cell.angle_alpha   90.00
_cell.angle_beta   90.00
_cell.angle_gamma   90.00
#
_symmetry.space_group_name_H-M   'P 1'
#
loop_
_entity.id
_entity.type
_entity.pdbx_description
1 polymer ?
#
loop_
_entity_poly.entity_id
_entity_poly.type
_entity_poly.pdbx_seq_one_letter_code
_entity_poly.pdbx_strand_id
1 'polypeptide(L)'
;MNNTEHFGKLTERMQAFREEVLDAKPYIDAQRAVLATEAYKENQNQPRVMVRALMLQKILEGMSIYIDDKSLIAGNQATKNKNAPIFPEYTMEFVMNELDLFEKRDGDVFYITEETKEQLREIAPFWENNNLRARGEALLPEEVDVFMETGVFGMEGKLNAGDAHLAVNYQRILSDGLKGYEKRVKELRAALDFTDPESIDKNVFYKAVLTVIEAVRDFAQRYSKLAKELADKETDAKRKEELLQMSKICAKVPYEPANSFREAVQSVWFIQLILQIESNGHSLSYGRFDQYMYPYYMKDINEGKITKEDALELLTCLWIKTLTINKVRSQSHTLSSAGSPMYQNVTIGGQTTDKKDAVNELSFVVLQSVAQTRLTQPNLTVRYHANIDKHFFDECIEVMKLGFGMPALNNDEIIIPSFINWGVKEEDAYNYSAIGCVETAVPGKWGYRCTGMSYINFPRVLLCAMNDGVDLTSGKRFTKGYGKFTEMETYEDLLAAWDKTVREMTRYSVIVENAIDKASERDVPDVLCSALTDDCIGRGKTINFPFLQSQKDSSDILCHHLALQQHLRCTALPGASAFSLLNCCRE
;
A
#
# COMPACT_ATOMS: atom_id res chain seq x y z
N MET A 1 6.44 32.66 -20.07
CA MET A 1 5.21 32.60 -19.24
C MET A 1 5.49 31.68 -18.07
N ASN A 2 5.11 32.08 -16.85
CA ASN A 2 5.26 31.17 -15.70
C ASN A 2 4.34 29.95 -15.94
N ASN A 3 4.90 28.75 -16.13
CA ASN A 3 4.15 27.50 -16.36
C ASN A 3 3.04 27.24 -15.29
N THR A 4 3.09 27.95 -14.17
CA THR A 4 2.10 27.83 -13.09
C THR A 4 0.75 28.44 -13.41
N GLU A 5 0.66 29.38 -14.37
CA GLU A 5 -0.62 30.00 -14.77
C GLU A 5 -1.41 29.11 -15.72
N HIS A 6 -0.74 28.19 -16.41
CA HIS A 6 -1.36 27.30 -17.39
C HIS A 6 -2.44 26.38 -16.78
N PHE A 7 -2.16 25.80 -15.60
CA PHE A 7 -3.08 24.89 -14.91
C PHE A 7 -4.09 25.57 -13.98
N GLY A 8 -4.05 26.92 -13.90
CA GLY A 8 -4.88 27.69 -12.97
C GLY A 8 -4.39 27.59 -11.51
N LYS A 9 -5.14 28.20 -10.62
CA LYS A 9 -4.84 28.25 -9.18
C LYS A 9 -5.84 27.40 -8.40
N LEU A 10 -5.42 26.94 -7.22
CA LEU A 10 -6.33 26.38 -6.22
C LEU A 10 -7.38 27.44 -5.82
N THR A 11 -8.58 26.99 -5.43
CA THR A 11 -9.51 27.86 -4.71
C THR A 11 -8.88 28.33 -3.41
N GLU A 12 -9.28 29.49 -2.90
CA GLU A 12 -8.75 30.03 -1.63
C GLU A 12 -8.89 29.02 -0.49
N ARG A 13 -10.00 28.27 -0.47
CA ARG A 13 -10.26 27.21 0.49
C ARG A 13 -9.24 26.07 0.38
N MET A 14 -8.98 25.56 -0.82
CA MET A 14 -8.05 24.45 -1.04
C MET A 14 -6.60 24.90 -0.84
N GLN A 15 -6.27 26.14 -1.16
CA GLN A 15 -4.96 26.71 -0.85
C GLN A 15 -4.73 26.76 0.68
N ALA A 16 -5.70 27.27 1.43
CA ALA A 16 -5.61 27.33 2.89
C ALA A 16 -5.56 25.94 3.54
N PHE A 17 -6.31 24.95 2.99
CA PHE A 17 -6.27 23.57 3.49
C PHE A 17 -4.92 22.89 3.20
N ARG A 18 -4.38 23.11 2.01
CA ARG A 18 -3.05 22.61 1.63
C ARG A 18 -1.96 23.17 2.54
N GLU A 19 -1.96 24.48 2.78
CA GLU A 19 -0.99 25.14 3.67
C GLU A 19 -1.09 24.59 5.10
N GLU A 20 -2.30 24.48 5.65
CA GLU A 20 -2.52 23.91 6.99
C GLU A 20 -1.95 22.49 7.10
N VAL A 21 -2.18 21.62 6.10
CA VAL A 21 -1.68 20.26 6.13
C VAL A 21 -0.16 20.22 5.93
N LEU A 22 0.41 21.06 5.09
CA LEU A 22 1.86 21.12 4.91
C LEU A 22 2.59 21.58 6.17
N ASP A 23 2.05 22.57 6.86
CA ASP A 23 2.62 23.16 8.08
C ASP A 23 2.37 22.30 9.33
N ALA A 24 1.42 21.33 9.25
CA ALA A 24 1.12 20.45 10.37
C ALA A 24 2.35 19.64 10.78
N LYS A 25 2.67 19.69 12.07
CA LYS A 25 3.75 18.88 12.65
C LYS A 25 3.26 17.44 12.83
N PRO A 26 4.03 16.44 12.37
CA PRO A 26 3.67 15.04 12.55
C PRO A 26 3.95 14.60 14.00
N TYR A 27 2.90 14.26 14.73
CA TYR A 27 3.03 13.65 16.07
C TYR A 27 2.84 12.13 15.99
N ILE A 28 3.54 11.41 16.86
CA ILE A 28 3.25 10.00 17.12
C ILE A 28 1.91 9.92 17.88
N ASP A 29 1.06 9.01 17.42
CA ASP A 29 -0.29 8.80 17.95
C ASP A 29 -0.42 7.38 18.51
N ALA A 30 -0.62 7.25 19.84
CA ALA A 30 -0.75 5.97 20.50
C ALA A 30 -2.17 5.39 20.47
N GLN A 31 -3.20 6.17 20.08
CA GLN A 31 -4.60 5.75 20.22
C GLN A 31 -4.90 4.42 19.53
N ARG A 32 -4.44 4.26 18.26
CA ARG A 32 -4.59 2.99 17.54
C ARG A 32 -3.92 1.83 18.27
N ALA A 33 -2.70 2.05 18.76
CA ALA A 33 -1.92 1.01 19.44
C ALA A 33 -2.56 0.54 20.74
N VAL A 34 -3.13 1.45 21.52
CA VAL A 34 -3.87 1.14 22.74
C VAL A 34 -5.10 0.29 22.41
N LEU A 35 -5.94 0.73 21.48
CA LEU A 35 -7.14 0.01 21.04
C LEU A 35 -6.81 -1.38 20.46
N ALA A 36 -5.75 -1.49 19.67
CA ALA A 36 -5.26 -2.77 19.15
C ALA A 36 -4.85 -3.71 20.28
N THR A 37 -4.12 -3.19 21.29
CA THR A 37 -3.66 -3.96 22.43
C THR A 37 -4.82 -4.50 23.25
N GLU A 38 -5.83 -3.67 23.51
CA GLU A 38 -7.05 -4.08 24.19
C GLU A 38 -7.77 -5.21 23.44
N ALA A 39 -7.98 -5.03 22.12
CA ALA A 39 -8.64 -6.03 21.29
C ALA A 39 -7.89 -7.38 21.31
N TYR A 40 -6.56 -7.35 21.24
CA TYR A 40 -5.76 -8.57 21.33
C TYR A 40 -5.85 -9.24 22.70
N LYS A 41 -5.82 -8.46 23.81
CA LYS A 41 -5.95 -8.99 25.18
C LYS A 41 -7.34 -9.63 25.41
N GLU A 42 -8.40 -9.00 24.90
CA GLU A 42 -9.77 -9.50 25.04
C GLU A 42 -10.05 -10.77 24.24
N ASN A 43 -9.34 -10.98 23.13
CA ASN A 43 -9.64 -12.02 22.14
C ASN A 43 -8.54 -13.07 21.97
N GLN A 44 -7.68 -13.29 22.95
CA GLN A 44 -6.51 -14.20 22.86
C GLN A 44 -6.85 -15.63 22.44
N ASN A 45 -8.05 -16.11 22.76
CA ASN A 45 -8.51 -17.48 22.48
C ASN A 45 -9.19 -17.62 21.10
N GLN A 46 -9.30 -16.56 20.32
CA GLN A 46 -9.89 -16.60 18.98
C GLN A 46 -8.82 -16.93 17.92
N PRO A 47 -9.22 -17.53 16.77
CA PRO A 47 -8.35 -17.64 15.62
C PRO A 47 -7.81 -16.28 15.20
N ARG A 48 -6.54 -16.21 14.79
CA ARG A 48 -5.84 -14.93 14.53
C ARG A 48 -6.56 -14.03 13.51
N VAL A 49 -7.14 -14.61 12.46
CA VAL A 49 -7.93 -13.84 11.47
C VAL A 49 -9.14 -13.16 12.13
N MET A 50 -9.76 -13.80 13.12
CA MET A 50 -10.86 -13.20 13.88
C MET A 50 -10.37 -12.12 14.84
N VAL A 51 -9.22 -12.32 15.50
CA VAL A 51 -8.58 -11.30 16.35
C VAL A 51 -8.29 -10.04 15.55
N ARG A 52 -7.79 -10.19 14.31
CA ARG A 52 -7.50 -9.05 13.42
C ARG A 52 -8.77 -8.31 13.00
N ALA A 53 -9.85 -9.02 12.72
CA ALA A 53 -11.14 -8.41 12.42
C ALA A 53 -11.70 -7.62 13.60
N LEU A 54 -11.67 -8.22 14.80
CA LEU A 54 -12.13 -7.57 16.04
C LEU A 54 -11.24 -6.40 16.45
N MET A 55 -9.93 -6.48 16.17
CA MET A 55 -9.00 -5.36 16.35
C MET A 55 -9.40 -4.17 15.47
N LEU A 56 -9.61 -4.40 14.15
CA LEU A 56 -10.02 -3.34 13.25
C LEU A 56 -11.36 -2.75 13.66
N GLN A 57 -12.32 -3.59 14.06
CA GLN A 57 -13.61 -3.14 14.59
C GLN A 57 -13.42 -2.23 15.80
N LYS A 58 -12.68 -2.67 16.82
CA LYS A 58 -12.43 -1.87 18.03
C LYS A 58 -11.74 -0.54 17.74
N ILE A 59 -10.79 -0.53 16.79
CA ILE A 59 -10.13 0.70 16.36
C ILE A 59 -11.16 1.66 15.70
N LEU A 60 -11.94 1.18 14.73
CA LEU A 60 -12.91 2.00 14.01
C LEU A 60 -14.06 2.51 14.89
N GLU A 61 -14.42 1.76 15.92
CA GLU A 61 -15.42 2.15 16.94
C GLU A 61 -14.86 3.17 17.95
N GLY A 62 -13.60 2.98 18.40
CA GLY A 62 -13.00 3.71 19.51
C GLY A 62 -12.18 4.94 19.12
N MET A 63 -11.62 4.99 17.89
CA MET A 63 -10.76 6.09 17.50
C MET A 63 -11.50 7.43 17.42
N SER A 64 -10.79 8.50 17.74
CA SER A 64 -11.29 9.87 17.60
C SER A 64 -11.53 10.22 16.14
N ILE A 65 -12.68 10.80 15.84
CA ILE A 65 -13.03 11.26 14.50
C ILE A 65 -13.25 12.77 14.48
N TYR A 66 -12.88 13.40 13.37
CA TYR A 66 -13.13 14.84 13.14
C TYR A 66 -13.37 15.12 11.65
N ILE A 67 -13.92 16.27 11.34
CA ILE A 67 -14.08 16.80 10.00
C ILE A 67 -13.41 18.16 9.96
N ASP A 68 -12.40 18.31 9.12
CA ASP A 68 -11.72 19.58 8.90
C ASP A 68 -12.68 20.62 8.33
N ASP A 69 -12.62 21.87 8.80
CA ASP A 69 -13.51 22.96 8.38
C ASP A 69 -13.43 23.22 6.85
N LYS A 70 -12.28 22.99 6.26
CA LYS A 70 -12.01 23.21 4.83
C LYS A 70 -12.24 21.95 3.97
N SER A 71 -12.42 20.77 4.60
CA SER A 71 -12.54 19.51 3.88
C SER A 71 -13.93 19.32 3.26
N LEU A 72 -13.96 18.78 2.04
CA LEU A 72 -15.16 18.37 1.32
C LEU A 72 -15.51 16.89 1.54
N ILE A 73 -14.60 16.12 2.15
CA ILE A 73 -14.76 14.68 2.41
C ILE A 73 -14.44 14.38 3.88
N ALA A 74 -15.10 13.37 4.42
CA ALA A 74 -14.94 12.91 5.81
C ALA A 74 -13.91 11.79 5.92
N GLY A 75 -13.19 11.70 7.03
CA GLY A 75 -12.27 10.61 7.34
C GLY A 75 -10.89 11.09 7.79
N ASN A 76 -10.38 10.51 8.87
CA ASN A 76 -9.02 10.75 9.40
C ASN A 76 -8.38 9.45 9.88
N GLN A 77 -7.04 9.34 9.73
CA GLN A 77 -6.27 8.16 10.16
C GLN A 77 -5.94 8.20 11.67
N ALA A 78 -5.74 9.35 12.22
CA ALA A 78 -5.24 9.61 13.57
C ALA A 78 -5.94 10.81 14.20
N THR A 79 -5.58 11.19 15.40
CA THR A 79 -6.24 12.27 16.16
C THR A 79 -6.11 13.66 15.54
N LYS A 80 -5.10 13.87 14.67
CA LYS A 80 -4.87 15.11 13.90
C LYS A 80 -4.26 14.80 12.54
N ASN A 81 -4.30 15.78 11.62
CA ASN A 81 -3.65 15.69 10.32
C ASN A 81 -2.14 15.40 10.47
N LYS A 82 -1.63 14.49 9.66
CA LYS A 82 -0.24 14.00 9.65
C LYS A 82 0.23 13.29 10.93
N ASN A 83 -0.59 13.13 11.97
CA ASN A 83 -0.23 12.27 13.07
C ASN A 83 -0.04 10.83 12.59
N ALA A 84 0.99 10.15 13.10
CA ALA A 84 1.38 8.83 12.67
C ALA A 84 1.02 7.79 13.74
N PRO A 85 0.04 6.90 13.47
CA PRO A 85 -0.34 5.84 14.39
C PRO A 85 0.75 4.78 14.51
N ILE A 86 0.86 4.16 15.69
CA ILE A 86 1.71 3.01 15.96
C ILE A 86 0.94 1.72 15.70
N PHE A 87 1.64 0.75 15.10
CA PHE A 87 1.15 -0.59 14.74
C PHE A 87 1.94 -1.65 15.51
N PRO A 88 1.63 -1.88 16.79
CA PRO A 88 2.44 -2.71 17.67
C PRO A 88 2.44 -4.19 17.28
N GLU A 89 1.43 -4.64 16.55
CA GLU A 89 1.32 -6.01 16.04
C GLU A 89 2.38 -6.36 14.98
N TYR A 90 3.01 -5.37 14.38
CA TYR A 90 4.13 -5.58 13.45
C TYR A 90 5.47 -5.49 14.16
N THR A 91 5.68 -4.43 14.95
CA THR A 91 6.92 -4.24 15.72
C THR A 91 6.76 -3.18 16.81
N MET A 92 7.35 -3.41 17.98
CA MET A 92 7.48 -2.41 19.05
C MET A 92 8.94 -2.10 19.37
N GLU A 93 9.88 -2.93 18.92
CA GLU A 93 11.29 -2.82 19.29
C GLU A 93 11.89 -1.47 18.92
N PHE A 94 11.83 -1.08 17.62
CA PHE A 94 12.40 0.21 17.21
C PHE A 94 11.66 1.38 17.85
N VAL A 95 10.33 1.27 18.05
CA VAL A 95 9.53 2.33 18.67
C VAL A 95 10.04 2.60 20.09
N MET A 96 10.32 1.56 20.87
CA MET A 96 10.82 1.70 22.24
C MET A 96 12.27 2.15 22.28
N ASN A 97 13.12 1.64 21.37
CA ASN A 97 14.53 2.03 21.28
C ASN A 97 14.72 3.49 20.87
N GLU A 98 13.80 4.02 20.06
CA GLU A 98 13.89 5.37 19.50
C GLU A 98 12.92 6.37 20.18
N LEU A 99 12.24 5.98 21.26
CA LEU A 99 11.17 6.75 21.90
C LEU A 99 11.58 8.19 22.28
N ASP A 100 12.84 8.37 22.73
CA ASP A 100 13.42 9.66 23.09
C ASP A 100 14.28 10.28 21.97
N LEU A 101 14.30 9.67 20.78
CA LEU A 101 15.11 10.06 19.65
C LEU A 101 14.27 10.60 18.47
N PHE A 102 12.96 10.35 18.43
CA PHE A 102 12.10 10.74 17.30
C PHE A 102 12.19 12.23 16.93
N GLU A 103 12.30 13.11 17.93
CA GLU A 103 12.44 14.56 17.73
C GLU A 103 13.86 15.00 17.35
N LYS A 104 14.85 14.09 17.46
CA LYS A 104 16.28 14.38 17.21
C LYS A 104 16.78 13.80 15.89
N ARG A 105 15.89 13.20 15.08
CA ARG A 105 16.24 12.61 13.79
C ARG A 105 16.65 13.68 12.78
N ASP A 106 17.61 13.37 11.91
CA ASP A 106 18.03 14.25 10.82
C ASP A 106 17.00 14.31 9.67
N GLY A 107 16.12 13.32 9.58
CA GLY A 107 15.01 13.24 8.60
C GLY A 107 13.80 12.56 9.22
N ASP A 108 12.61 12.85 8.69
CA ASP A 108 11.33 12.32 9.19
C ASP A 108 11.19 12.49 10.71
N VAL A 109 11.31 13.73 11.15
CA VAL A 109 11.16 14.11 12.56
C VAL A 109 9.70 13.89 12.98
N PHE A 110 9.48 13.14 14.05
CA PHE A 110 8.18 13.00 14.69
C PHE A 110 8.22 13.61 16.08
N TYR A 111 7.21 14.42 16.39
CA TYR A 111 7.01 14.94 17.74
C TYR A 111 6.28 13.89 18.59
N ILE A 112 6.54 13.86 19.88
CA ILE A 112 5.91 12.92 20.80
C ILE A 112 5.68 13.57 22.17
N THR A 113 4.48 13.43 22.74
CA THR A 113 4.18 13.93 24.09
C THR A 113 4.59 12.93 25.16
N GLU A 114 4.85 13.38 26.39
CA GLU A 114 5.15 12.46 27.49
C GLU A 114 3.96 11.52 27.76
N GLU A 115 2.73 11.98 27.64
CA GLU A 115 1.54 11.13 27.74
C GLU A 115 1.56 9.99 26.72
N THR A 116 1.88 10.30 25.46
CA THR A 116 2.03 9.28 24.39
C THR A 116 3.15 8.28 24.72
N LYS A 117 4.27 8.75 25.25
CA LYS A 117 5.37 7.86 25.67
C LYS A 117 4.95 6.92 26.80
N GLU A 118 4.21 7.42 27.79
CA GLU A 118 3.69 6.63 28.89
C GLU A 118 2.73 5.53 28.39
N GLN A 119 1.78 5.89 27.53
CA GLN A 119 0.87 4.94 26.90
C GLN A 119 1.60 3.84 26.12
N LEU A 120 2.64 4.20 25.36
CA LEU A 120 3.42 3.23 24.60
C LEU A 120 4.25 2.32 25.53
N ARG A 121 4.84 2.84 26.63
CA ARG A 121 5.54 2.06 27.64
C ARG A 121 4.60 1.07 28.35
N GLU A 122 3.37 1.45 28.61
CA GLU A 122 2.37 0.59 29.27
C GLU A 122 2.00 -0.63 28.40
N ILE A 123 1.85 -0.44 27.08
CA ILE A 123 1.44 -1.52 26.18
C ILE A 123 2.61 -2.37 25.68
N ALA A 124 3.85 -1.86 25.67
CA ALA A 124 5.02 -2.50 25.08
C ALA A 124 5.30 -3.93 25.61
N PRO A 125 5.20 -4.22 26.92
CA PRO A 125 5.45 -5.57 27.44
C PRO A 125 4.54 -6.66 26.85
N PHE A 126 3.30 -6.32 26.50
CA PHE A 126 2.39 -7.26 25.84
C PHE A 126 2.89 -7.67 24.44
N TRP A 127 3.56 -6.76 23.75
CA TRP A 127 4.00 -6.93 22.38
C TRP A 127 5.43 -7.46 22.23
N GLU A 128 6.21 -7.60 23.28
CA GLU A 128 7.60 -8.03 23.24
C GLU A 128 7.81 -9.30 22.40
N ASN A 129 6.96 -10.32 22.59
CA ASN A 129 6.99 -11.58 21.84
C ASN A 129 5.70 -11.84 21.02
N ASN A 130 4.81 -10.85 20.90
CA ASN A 130 3.52 -10.99 20.24
C ASN A 130 3.41 -10.24 18.90
N ASN A 131 4.48 -9.68 18.39
CA ASN A 131 4.52 -8.95 17.13
C ASN A 131 5.11 -9.80 16.00
N LEU A 132 4.86 -9.37 14.76
CA LEU A 132 5.32 -10.05 13.54
C LEU A 132 6.84 -10.19 13.51
N ARG A 133 7.58 -9.13 13.87
CA ARG A 133 9.04 -9.13 13.83
C ARG A 133 9.62 -10.20 14.73
N ALA A 134 9.30 -10.19 16.02
CA ALA A 134 9.81 -11.18 16.98
C ALA A 134 9.46 -12.62 16.57
N ARG A 135 8.22 -12.83 16.07
CA ARG A 135 7.76 -14.16 15.64
C ARG A 135 8.33 -14.59 14.29
N GLY A 136 8.62 -13.66 13.40
CA GLY A 136 9.26 -13.92 12.11
C GLY A 136 10.72 -14.28 12.28
N GLU A 137 11.45 -13.51 13.10
CA GLU A 137 12.85 -13.75 13.44
C GLU A 137 13.03 -15.12 14.14
N ALA A 138 12.11 -15.51 15.02
CA ALA A 138 12.14 -16.82 15.66
C ALA A 138 11.94 -18.02 14.71
N LEU A 139 11.52 -17.82 13.48
CA LEU A 139 11.40 -18.86 12.45
C LEU A 139 12.64 -18.95 11.55
N LEU A 140 13.57 -18.00 11.65
CA LEU A 140 14.77 -17.99 10.84
C LEU A 140 15.75 -19.06 11.32
N PRO A 141 16.35 -19.86 10.42
CA PRO A 141 17.41 -20.78 10.79
C PRO A 141 18.72 -20.02 11.06
N GLU A 142 19.54 -20.52 11.99
CA GLU A 142 20.81 -19.90 12.39
C GLU A 142 21.74 -19.59 11.21
N GLU A 143 21.66 -20.36 10.11
CA GLU A 143 22.50 -20.15 8.93
C GLU A 143 22.30 -18.78 8.25
N VAL A 144 21.20 -18.05 8.53
CA VAL A 144 20.93 -16.72 7.97
C VAL A 144 21.32 -15.57 8.88
N ASP A 145 21.64 -15.82 10.15
CA ASP A 145 21.93 -14.77 11.15
C ASP A 145 23.10 -13.88 10.72
N VAL A 146 24.14 -14.47 10.14
CA VAL A 146 25.31 -13.74 9.64
C VAL A 146 24.93 -12.68 8.59
N PHE A 147 23.93 -12.96 7.75
CA PHE A 147 23.50 -12.03 6.71
C PHE A 147 22.66 -10.89 7.28
N MET A 148 21.88 -11.19 8.34
CA MET A 148 21.07 -10.21 9.06
C MET A 148 21.95 -9.24 9.84
N GLU A 149 22.85 -9.76 10.67
CA GLU A 149 23.77 -8.97 11.49
C GLU A 149 24.68 -8.06 10.65
N THR A 150 25.08 -8.50 9.47
CA THR A 150 26.00 -7.76 8.61
C THR A 150 25.33 -6.82 7.64
N GLY A 151 24.00 -6.86 7.53
CA GLY A 151 23.25 -6.00 6.62
C GLY A 151 23.46 -6.32 5.12
N VAL A 152 23.87 -7.53 4.78
CA VAL A 152 23.84 -8.03 3.39
C VAL A 152 22.40 -8.23 2.95
N PHE A 153 21.55 -8.72 3.85
CA PHE A 153 20.11 -8.69 3.70
C PHE A 153 19.49 -7.62 4.60
N GLY A 154 18.56 -6.84 4.03
CA GLY A 154 17.69 -5.96 4.79
C GLY A 154 16.26 -6.48 4.76
N MET A 155 15.64 -6.69 5.93
CA MET A 155 14.26 -7.18 6.07
C MET A 155 13.36 -6.17 6.79
N GLU A 156 13.86 -4.99 7.06
CA GLU A 156 13.15 -3.94 7.82
C GLU A 156 11.75 -3.67 7.24
N GLY A 157 11.63 -3.60 5.92
CA GLY A 157 10.37 -3.32 5.26
C GLY A 157 9.31 -4.39 5.52
N LYS A 158 9.70 -5.66 5.49
CA LYS A 158 8.76 -6.78 5.58
C LYS A 158 8.38 -7.13 7.01
N LEU A 159 9.33 -7.08 7.94
CA LEU A 159 9.09 -7.38 9.36
C LEU A 159 8.34 -6.25 10.09
N ASN A 160 8.47 -5.02 9.63
CA ASN A 160 7.87 -3.86 10.28
C ASN A 160 6.61 -3.36 9.58
N ALA A 161 6.24 -3.93 8.43
CA ALA A 161 5.11 -3.50 7.63
C ALA A 161 4.19 -4.68 7.27
N GLY A 162 2.94 -4.37 6.92
CA GLY A 162 1.97 -5.34 6.44
C GLY A 162 1.74 -5.27 4.94
N ASP A 163 0.72 -5.98 4.49
CA ASP A 163 0.30 -5.98 3.09
C ASP A 163 -0.28 -4.61 2.70
N ALA A 164 0.30 -3.99 1.70
CA ALA A 164 -0.23 -2.73 1.14
C ALA A 164 0.33 -2.39 -0.25
N HIS A 165 1.31 -3.13 -0.79
CA HIS A 165 1.90 -2.89 -2.10
C HIS A 165 1.01 -3.42 -3.22
N LEU A 166 -0.21 -2.90 -3.29
CA LEU A 166 -1.28 -3.34 -4.17
C LEU A 166 -2.33 -2.22 -4.39
N ALA A 167 -3.28 -2.47 -5.26
CA ALA A 167 -4.51 -1.70 -5.37
C ALA A 167 -5.69 -2.68 -5.27
N VAL A 168 -6.70 -2.35 -4.48
CA VAL A 168 -7.94 -3.13 -4.39
C VAL A 168 -8.86 -2.89 -5.60
N ASN A 169 -9.90 -3.69 -5.77
CA ASN A 169 -10.85 -3.53 -6.88
C ASN A 169 -11.86 -2.41 -6.59
N TYR A 170 -11.42 -1.13 -6.73
CA TYR A 170 -12.29 0.02 -6.52
C TYR A 170 -13.50 0.04 -7.45
N GLN A 171 -13.36 -0.43 -8.70
CA GLN A 171 -14.50 -0.50 -9.63
C GLN A 171 -15.64 -1.32 -9.05
N ARG A 172 -15.33 -2.50 -8.51
CA ARG A 172 -16.32 -3.37 -7.90
C ARG A 172 -16.87 -2.83 -6.58
N ILE A 173 -16.02 -2.19 -5.78
CA ILE A 173 -16.45 -1.54 -4.54
C ILE A 173 -17.50 -0.45 -4.83
N LEU A 174 -17.29 0.36 -5.87
CA LEU A 174 -18.20 1.41 -6.24
C LEU A 174 -19.52 0.89 -6.83
N SER A 175 -19.47 -0.19 -7.63
CA SER A 175 -20.66 -0.77 -8.28
C SER A 175 -21.53 -1.59 -7.33
N ASP A 176 -20.93 -2.36 -6.43
CA ASP A 176 -21.65 -3.32 -5.59
C ASP A 176 -21.87 -2.81 -4.16
N GLY A 177 -21.03 -1.87 -3.72
CA GLY A 177 -20.91 -1.48 -2.32
C GLY A 177 -20.41 -2.66 -1.45
N LEU A 178 -20.03 -2.40 -0.21
CA LEU A 178 -19.71 -3.49 0.73
C LEU A 178 -20.92 -4.41 1.00
N LYS A 179 -22.12 -3.93 0.75
CA LYS A 179 -23.36 -4.72 0.79
C LYS A 179 -23.36 -5.89 -0.20
N GLY A 180 -22.80 -5.70 -1.40
CA GLY A 180 -22.62 -6.77 -2.38
C GLY A 180 -21.63 -7.82 -1.91
N TYR A 181 -20.52 -7.40 -1.28
CA TYR A 181 -19.55 -8.30 -0.65
C TYR A 181 -20.16 -9.08 0.52
N GLU A 182 -20.90 -8.40 1.40
CA GLU A 182 -21.63 -9.03 2.52
C GLU A 182 -22.57 -10.12 2.03
N LYS A 183 -23.39 -9.81 1.01
CA LYS A 183 -24.32 -10.78 0.40
C LYS A 183 -23.58 -12.01 -0.10
N ARG A 184 -22.51 -11.82 -0.89
CA ARG A 184 -21.71 -12.93 -1.43
C ARG A 184 -21.09 -13.80 -0.33
N VAL A 185 -20.55 -13.16 0.72
CA VAL A 185 -19.96 -13.89 1.85
C VAL A 185 -21.01 -14.71 2.60
N LYS A 186 -22.20 -14.15 2.82
CA LYS A 186 -23.32 -14.88 3.47
C LYS A 186 -23.75 -16.08 2.65
N GLU A 187 -23.84 -15.95 1.32
CA GLU A 187 -24.19 -17.04 0.40
C GLU A 187 -23.15 -18.16 0.44
N LEU A 188 -21.86 -17.83 0.31
CA LEU A 188 -20.77 -18.80 0.37
C LEU A 188 -20.68 -19.50 1.73
N ARG A 189 -20.88 -18.75 2.81
CA ARG A 189 -20.89 -19.30 4.17
C ARG A 189 -22.05 -20.27 4.40
N ALA A 190 -23.23 -19.96 3.87
CA ALA A 190 -24.40 -20.83 3.98
C ALA A 190 -24.25 -22.13 3.16
N ALA A 191 -23.41 -22.13 2.14
CA ALA A 191 -23.11 -23.28 1.29
C ALA A 191 -21.98 -24.18 1.80
N LEU A 192 -21.37 -23.87 2.96
CA LEU A 192 -20.27 -24.67 3.52
C LEU A 192 -20.77 -26.08 3.92
N ASP A 193 -20.02 -27.08 3.49
CA ASP A 193 -20.16 -28.45 3.96
C ASP A 193 -19.14 -28.70 5.10
N PHE A 194 -19.64 -28.79 6.33
CA PHE A 194 -18.78 -29.00 7.52
C PHE A 194 -18.26 -30.44 7.66
N THR A 195 -18.55 -31.33 6.71
CA THR A 195 -17.86 -32.63 6.59
C THR A 195 -16.48 -32.46 5.95
N ASP A 196 -16.25 -31.33 5.22
CA ASP A 196 -14.93 -30.89 4.75
C ASP A 196 -14.24 -30.08 5.85
N PRO A 197 -13.05 -30.52 6.34
CA PRO A 197 -12.32 -29.78 7.37
C PRO A 197 -11.93 -28.35 6.98
N GLU A 198 -11.70 -28.05 5.68
CA GLU A 198 -11.41 -26.69 5.20
C GLU A 198 -12.60 -25.72 5.45
N SER A 199 -13.82 -26.25 5.53
CA SER A 199 -15.00 -25.43 5.80
C SER A 199 -14.99 -24.76 7.17
N ILE A 200 -14.24 -25.30 8.14
CA ILE A 200 -14.05 -24.70 9.46
C ILE A 200 -13.29 -23.38 9.33
N ASP A 201 -12.16 -23.41 8.64
CA ASP A 201 -11.32 -22.22 8.44
C ASP A 201 -12.01 -21.18 7.54
N LYS A 202 -12.67 -21.64 6.46
CA LYS A 202 -13.49 -20.78 5.59
C LYS A 202 -14.59 -20.07 6.37
N ASN A 203 -15.28 -20.78 7.28
CA ASN A 203 -16.32 -20.19 8.12
C ASN A 203 -15.77 -19.12 9.07
N VAL A 204 -14.59 -19.34 9.63
CA VAL A 204 -13.90 -18.34 10.47
C VAL A 204 -13.55 -17.11 9.65
N PHE A 205 -12.96 -17.29 8.46
CA PHE A 205 -12.64 -16.19 7.54
C PHE A 205 -13.89 -15.40 7.14
N TYR A 206 -14.98 -16.06 6.76
CA TYR A 206 -16.22 -15.40 6.40
C TYR A 206 -16.84 -14.61 7.57
N LYS A 207 -16.75 -15.13 8.79
CA LYS A 207 -17.16 -14.36 9.99
C LYS A 207 -16.32 -13.11 10.16
N ALA A 208 -14.99 -13.23 10.01
CA ALA A 208 -14.08 -12.12 10.12
C ALA A 208 -14.37 -11.03 9.06
N VAL A 209 -14.64 -11.44 7.81
CA VAL A 209 -15.03 -10.52 6.73
C VAL A 209 -16.34 -9.79 7.05
N LEU A 210 -17.36 -10.50 7.55
CA LEU A 210 -18.62 -9.87 7.95
C LEU A 210 -18.41 -8.86 9.09
N THR A 211 -17.57 -9.16 10.07
CA THR A 211 -17.22 -8.25 11.16
C THR A 211 -16.56 -6.97 10.64
N VAL A 212 -15.59 -7.07 9.73
CA VAL A 212 -14.92 -5.85 9.20
C VAL A 212 -15.85 -5.03 8.30
N ILE A 213 -16.74 -5.66 7.51
CA ILE A 213 -17.75 -4.93 6.71
C ILE A 213 -18.69 -4.14 7.62
N GLU A 214 -19.15 -4.73 8.72
CA GLU A 214 -19.98 -4.06 9.71
C GLU A 214 -19.24 -2.88 10.35
N ALA A 215 -17.99 -3.09 10.77
CA ALA A 215 -17.14 -2.05 11.36
C ALA A 215 -16.92 -0.85 10.40
N VAL A 216 -16.70 -1.11 9.11
CA VAL A 216 -16.55 -0.06 8.10
C VAL A 216 -17.85 0.72 7.91
N ARG A 217 -19.00 0.03 7.86
CA ARG A 217 -20.31 0.68 7.80
C ARG A 217 -20.54 1.60 9.02
N ASP A 218 -20.27 1.09 10.20
CA ASP A 218 -20.53 1.82 11.45
C ASP A 218 -19.57 3.00 11.62
N PHE A 219 -18.32 2.87 11.16
CA PHE A 219 -17.38 3.98 11.07
C PHE A 219 -17.89 5.10 10.16
N ALA A 220 -18.40 4.78 8.97
CA ALA A 220 -19.01 5.76 8.08
C ALA A 220 -20.25 6.42 8.72
N GLN A 221 -21.08 5.65 9.46
CA GLN A 221 -22.22 6.19 10.19
C GLN A 221 -21.82 7.15 11.32
N ARG A 222 -20.67 6.93 11.98
CA ARG A 222 -20.12 7.89 12.96
C ARG A 222 -19.84 9.23 12.30
N TYR A 223 -19.25 9.26 11.10
CA TYR A 223 -19.02 10.49 10.34
C TYR A 223 -20.32 11.13 9.87
N SER A 224 -21.32 10.33 9.48
CA SER A 224 -22.63 10.85 9.12
C SER A 224 -23.27 11.63 10.29
N LYS A 225 -23.21 11.07 11.49
CA LYS A 225 -23.71 11.73 12.71
C LYS A 225 -22.92 13.01 13.03
N LEU A 226 -21.59 12.92 13.00
CA LEU A 226 -20.71 14.07 13.26
C LEU A 226 -20.97 15.22 12.26
N ALA A 227 -21.08 14.92 10.97
CA ALA A 227 -21.37 15.92 9.95
C ALA A 227 -22.73 16.59 10.19
N LYS A 228 -23.75 15.84 10.63
CA LYS A 228 -25.05 16.36 10.98
C LYS A 228 -24.98 17.29 12.21
N GLU A 229 -24.27 16.89 13.24
CA GLU A 229 -24.09 17.69 14.47
C GLU A 229 -23.33 18.99 14.18
N LEU A 230 -22.33 18.96 13.29
CA LEU A 230 -21.63 20.16 12.85
C LEU A 230 -22.53 21.06 12.01
N ALA A 231 -23.34 20.50 11.10
CA ALA A 231 -24.29 21.24 10.28
C ALA A 231 -25.35 21.97 11.15
N ASP A 232 -25.78 21.33 12.22
CA ASP A 232 -26.78 21.94 13.13
C ASP A 232 -26.22 23.17 13.89
N LYS A 233 -24.89 23.25 14.06
CA LYS A 233 -24.18 24.35 14.72
C LYS A 233 -23.64 25.38 13.72
N GLU A 234 -23.57 25.05 12.42
CA GLU A 234 -22.99 25.90 11.39
C GLU A 234 -23.88 27.06 11.04
N THR A 235 -23.29 28.23 10.92
CA THR A 235 -23.97 29.50 10.59
C THR A 235 -23.80 29.90 9.14
N ASP A 236 -22.70 29.50 8.49
CA ASP A 236 -22.50 29.68 7.05
C ASP A 236 -23.41 28.73 6.26
N ALA A 237 -24.29 29.32 5.46
CA ALA A 237 -25.31 28.55 4.74
C ALA A 237 -24.72 27.53 3.74
N LYS A 238 -23.62 27.91 3.07
CA LYS A 238 -22.94 27.03 2.11
C LYS A 238 -22.27 25.86 2.83
N ARG A 239 -21.53 26.14 3.90
CA ARG A 239 -20.86 25.11 4.69
C ARG A 239 -21.86 24.15 5.36
N LYS A 240 -22.96 24.70 5.86
CA LYS A 240 -24.07 23.90 6.41
C LYS A 240 -24.62 22.90 5.40
N GLU A 241 -24.89 23.34 4.17
CA GLU A 241 -25.40 22.46 3.11
C GLU A 241 -24.35 21.40 2.74
N GLU A 242 -23.07 21.75 2.65
CA GLU A 242 -21.98 20.77 2.41
C GLU A 242 -21.91 19.70 3.51
N LEU A 243 -22.05 20.09 4.78
CA LEU A 243 -22.03 19.16 5.92
C LEU A 243 -23.28 18.26 5.92
N LEU A 244 -24.46 18.80 5.58
CA LEU A 244 -25.68 18.00 5.40
C LEU A 244 -25.55 16.99 4.25
N GLN A 245 -24.95 17.40 3.16
CA GLN A 245 -24.65 16.50 2.04
C GLN A 245 -23.63 15.44 2.45
N MET A 246 -22.56 15.81 3.14
CA MET A 246 -21.56 14.88 3.68
C MET A 246 -22.20 13.86 4.62
N SER A 247 -23.11 14.28 5.49
CA SER A 247 -23.88 13.40 6.36
C SER A 247 -24.66 12.34 5.57
N LYS A 248 -25.40 12.77 4.54
CA LYS A 248 -26.16 11.85 3.66
C LYS A 248 -25.24 10.87 2.92
N ILE A 249 -24.12 11.34 2.41
CA ILE A 249 -23.15 10.52 1.69
C ILE A 249 -22.53 9.49 2.62
N CYS A 250 -22.04 9.89 3.79
CA CYS A 250 -21.45 8.98 4.78
C CYS A 250 -22.46 7.96 5.34
N ALA A 251 -23.75 8.29 5.38
CA ALA A 251 -24.79 7.33 5.74
C ALA A 251 -24.97 6.19 4.72
N LYS A 252 -24.52 6.40 3.48
CA LYS A 252 -24.72 5.50 2.34
C LYS A 252 -23.45 4.73 1.98
N VAL A 253 -22.34 5.45 1.71
CA VAL A 253 -21.11 4.84 1.18
C VAL A 253 -20.07 4.67 2.29
N PRO A 254 -19.21 3.63 2.24
CA PRO A 254 -19.00 2.68 1.14
C PRO A 254 -19.91 1.44 1.21
N TYR A 255 -20.89 1.41 2.13
CA TYR A 255 -21.75 0.21 2.30
C TYR A 255 -22.68 -0.02 1.11
N GLU A 256 -23.44 0.99 0.69
CA GLU A 256 -24.27 0.92 -0.52
C GLU A 256 -23.45 1.34 -1.76
N PRO A 257 -23.85 0.94 -2.98
CA PRO A 257 -23.23 1.40 -4.22
C PRO A 257 -23.23 2.93 -4.35
N ALA A 258 -22.18 3.46 -4.95
CA ALA A 258 -22.10 4.88 -5.30
C ALA A 258 -23.00 5.20 -6.51
N ASN A 259 -23.66 6.37 -6.49
CA ASN A 259 -24.52 6.83 -7.58
C ASN A 259 -24.14 8.21 -8.13
N SER A 260 -23.20 8.89 -7.51
CA SER A 260 -22.70 10.19 -7.93
C SER A 260 -21.17 10.25 -7.81
N PHE A 261 -20.56 11.23 -8.46
CA PHE A 261 -19.11 11.43 -8.39
C PHE A 261 -18.64 11.70 -6.95
N ARG A 262 -19.37 12.53 -6.21
CA ARG A 262 -19.05 12.84 -4.81
C ARG A 262 -19.17 11.61 -3.89
N GLU A 263 -20.20 10.78 -4.08
CA GLU A 263 -20.31 9.49 -3.37
C GLU A 263 -19.16 8.55 -3.72
N ALA A 264 -18.77 8.47 -4.99
CA ALA A 264 -17.65 7.64 -5.43
C ALA A 264 -16.32 8.09 -4.80
N VAL A 265 -16.03 9.40 -4.79
CA VAL A 265 -14.84 9.96 -4.15
C VAL A 265 -14.81 9.66 -2.64
N GLN A 266 -15.93 9.87 -1.93
CA GLN A 266 -16.02 9.57 -0.50
C GLN A 266 -15.85 8.06 -0.23
N SER A 267 -16.44 7.20 -1.05
CA SER A 267 -16.30 5.75 -0.94
C SER A 267 -14.85 5.30 -1.12
N VAL A 268 -14.19 5.76 -2.19
CA VAL A 268 -12.76 5.48 -2.46
C VAL A 268 -11.89 5.94 -1.29
N TRP A 269 -12.15 7.15 -0.78
CA TRP A 269 -11.39 7.67 0.35
C TRP A 269 -11.56 6.85 1.62
N PHE A 270 -12.79 6.47 2.00
CA PHE A 270 -13.01 5.64 3.19
C PHE A 270 -12.31 4.28 3.07
N ILE A 271 -12.39 3.63 1.92
CA ILE A 271 -11.70 2.35 1.71
C ILE A 271 -10.18 2.53 1.79
N GLN A 272 -9.61 3.51 1.07
CA GLN A 272 -8.18 3.81 1.12
C GLN A 272 -7.71 4.08 2.55
N LEU A 273 -8.44 4.91 3.27
CA LEU A 273 -8.15 5.28 4.66
C LEU A 273 -8.17 4.08 5.60
N ILE A 274 -9.23 3.25 5.53
CA ILE A 274 -9.39 2.14 6.47
C ILE A 274 -8.38 1.04 6.20
N LEU A 275 -8.01 0.78 4.94
CA LEU A 275 -6.90 -0.11 4.61
C LEU A 275 -5.57 0.40 5.17
N GLN A 276 -5.35 1.72 5.21
CA GLN A 276 -4.17 2.33 5.85
C GLN A 276 -4.23 2.26 7.39
N ILE A 277 -5.41 2.10 7.99
CA ILE A 277 -5.59 1.84 9.43
C ILE A 277 -5.42 0.35 9.75
N GLU A 278 -5.83 -0.55 8.85
CA GLU A 278 -5.71 -2.00 9.03
C GLU A 278 -4.26 -2.47 9.06
N SER A 279 -3.45 -2.01 8.09
CA SER A 279 -2.08 -2.47 7.86
C SER A 279 -1.05 -1.36 8.01
N ASN A 280 0.14 -1.70 8.53
CA ASN A 280 1.31 -0.80 8.58
C ASN A 280 2.06 -0.69 7.24
N GLY A 281 1.61 -1.37 6.20
CA GLY A 281 2.24 -1.30 4.87
C GLY A 281 2.12 0.10 4.25
N HIS A 282 2.98 0.42 3.30
CA HIS A 282 2.86 1.58 2.43
C HIS A 282 2.66 1.13 0.97
N SER A 283 2.40 2.06 0.06
CA SER A 283 2.21 1.78 -1.37
C SER A 283 0.83 1.25 -1.75
N LEU A 284 -0.14 1.31 -0.82
CA LEU A 284 -1.53 1.07 -1.16
C LEU A 284 -2.00 2.15 -2.14
N SER A 285 -2.39 1.75 -3.33
CA SER A 285 -2.57 2.65 -4.46
C SER A 285 -4.00 2.67 -4.98
N TYR A 286 -4.35 3.74 -5.71
CA TYR A 286 -5.72 3.98 -6.19
C TYR A 286 -6.06 3.22 -7.48
N GLY A 287 -5.06 2.60 -8.14
CA GLY A 287 -5.29 1.92 -9.42
C GLY A 287 -5.59 2.89 -10.57
N ARG A 288 -6.33 2.43 -11.59
CA ARG A 288 -6.71 3.20 -12.78
C ARG A 288 -7.86 4.15 -12.48
N PHE A 289 -7.54 5.20 -11.74
CA PHE A 289 -8.53 6.11 -11.13
C PHE A 289 -9.47 6.76 -12.17
N ASP A 290 -8.95 7.26 -13.26
CA ASP A 290 -9.73 7.91 -14.30
C ASP A 290 -10.70 6.95 -15.02
N GLN A 291 -10.43 5.63 -14.99
CA GLN A 291 -11.28 4.66 -15.67
C GLN A 291 -12.51 4.31 -14.80
N TYR A 292 -12.32 3.91 -13.56
CA TYR A 292 -13.43 3.48 -12.70
C TYR A 292 -14.26 4.65 -12.14
N MET A 293 -13.68 5.86 -12.08
CA MET A 293 -14.39 7.08 -11.64
C MET A 293 -15.14 7.79 -12.77
N TYR A 294 -14.72 7.59 -14.04
CA TYR A 294 -15.27 8.30 -15.20
C TYR A 294 -16.80 8.17 -15.37
N PRO A 295 -17.42 6.98 -15.22
CA PRO A 295 -18.87 6.86 -15.35
C PRO A 295 -19.66 7.75 -14.37
N TYR A 296 -19.17 7.90 -13.14
CA TYR A 296 -19.80 8.73 -12.10
C TYR A 296 -19.61 10.23 -12.42
N TYR A 297 -18.41 10.61 -12.86
CA TYR A 297 -18.11 11.97 -13.29
C TYR A 297 -18.98 12.39 -14.45
N MET A 298 -19.01 11.64 -15.53
CA MET A 298 -19.80 11.98 -16.73
C MET A 298 -21.29 11.99 -16.46
N LYS A 299 -21.79 11.10 -15.61
CA LYS A 299 -23.18 11.13 -15.20
C LYS A 299 -23.55 12.46 -14.57
N ASP A 300 -22.79 12.90 -13.57
CA ASP A 300 -23.10 14.13 -12.83
C ASP A 300 -22.85 15.39 -13.69
N ILE A 301 -21.86 15.40 -14.59
CA ILE A 301 -21.65 16.47 -15.59
C ILE A 301 -22.84 16.55 -16.55
N ASN A 302 -23.26 15.44 -17.12
CA ASN A 302 -24.37 15.40 -18.10
C ASN A 302 -25.72 15.78 -17.46
N GLU A 303 -25.90 15.46 -16.17
CA GLU A 303 -27.09 15.85 -15.40
C GLU A 303 -27.00 17.29 -14.86
N GLY A 304 -25.89 18.01 -15.07
CA GLY A 304 -25.68 19.37 -14.59
C GLY A 304 -25.60 19.48 -13.07
N LYS A 305 -25.26 18.39 -12.38
CA LYS A 305 -25.12 18.34 -10.92
C LYS A 305 -23.81 18.88 -10.40
N ILE A 306 -22.75 18.76 -11.22
CA ILE A 306 -21.42 19.30 -10.93
C ILE A 306 -20.85 19.95 -12.19
N THR A 307 -19.94 20.89 -11.99
CA THR A 307 -19.08 21.46 -13.03
C THR A 307 -17.71 20.77 -13.01
N LYS A 308 -16.87 21.04 -14.02
CA LYS A 308 -15.48 20.62 -14.03
C LYS A 308 -14.72 21.20 -12.82
N GLU A 309 -15.01 22.44 -12.46
CA GLU A 309 -14.41 23.15 -11.33
C GLU A 309 -14.77 22.51 -9.99
N ASP A 310 -16.03 22.08 -9.81
CA ASP A 310 -16.46 21.32 -8.62
C ASP A 310 -15.71 19.98 -8.52
N ALA A 311 -15.57 19.27 -9.62
CA ALA A 311 -14.81 18.01 -9.65
C ALA A 311 -13.32 18.25 -9.35
N LEU A 312 -12.74 19.31 -9.90
CA LEU A 312 -11.35 19.71 -9.67
C LEU A 312 -11.11 20.03 -8.19
N GLU A 313 -12.00 20.82 -7.55
CA GLU A 313 -11.90 21.15 -6.12
C GLU A 313 -12.04 19.90 -5.24
N LEU A 314 -12.96 19.00 -5.59
CA LEU A 314 -13.17 17.76 -4.85
C LEU A 314 -11.95 16.82 -4.93
N LEU A 315 -11.33 16.68 -6.13
CA LEU A 315 -10.10 15.89 -6.29
C LEU A 315 -8.92 16.55 -5.59
N THR A 316 -8.80 17.86 -5.64
CA THR A 316 -7.79 18.60 -4.87
C THR A 316 -7.91 18.30 -3.38
N CYS A 317 -9.14 18.31 -2.84
CA CYS A 317 -9.41 17.94 -1.46
C CYS A 317 -8.98 16.48 -1.17
N LEU A 318 -9.28 15.54 -2.07
CA LEU A 318 -8.86 14.14 -1.94
C LEU A 318 -7.34 14.00 -1.87
N TRP A 319 -6.59 14.73 -2.70
CA TRP A 319 -5.12 14.67 -2.69
C TRP A 319 -4.52 15.29 -1.42
N ILE A 320 -5.09 16.38 -0.92
CA ILE A 320 -4.68 16.95 0.36
C ILE A 320 -4.94 15.95 1.50
N LYS A 321 -6.10 15.29 1.51
CA LYS A 321 -6.42 14.22 2.48
C LYS A 321 -5.47 13.02 2.34
N THR A 322 -5.10 12.65 1.11
CA THR A 322 -4.11 11.57 0.86
C THR A 322 -2.75 11.90 1.50
N LEU A 323 -2.34 13.16 1.49
CA LEU A 323 -1.11 13.61 2.16
C LEU A 323 -1.19 13.53 3.70
N THR A 324 -2.39 13.52 4.30
CA THR A 324 -2.52 13.39 5.76
C THR A 324 -2.20 12.01 6.30
N ILE A 325 -2.16 10.99 5.44
CA ILE A 325 -1.78 9.63 5.81
C ILE A 325 -0.29 9.59 6.13
N ASN A 326 0.03 9.09 7.32
CA ASN A 326 1.41 9.01 7.78
C ASN A 326 1.65 7.72 8.58
N LYS A 327 2.89 7.24 8.61
CA LYS A 327 3.32 6.05 9.34
C LYS A 327 4.73 6.21 9.86
N VAL A 328 5.00 5.71 11.06
CA VAL A 328 6.34 5.75 11.66
C VAL A 328 7.18 4.61 11.09
N ARG A 329 8.43 4.92 10.74
CA ARG A 329 9.45 3.95 10.35
C ARG A 329 10.66 4.07 11.28
N SER A 330 11.50 3.03 11.34
CA SER A 330 12.76 3.09 12.09
C SER A 330 13.72 4.11 11.49
N GLN A 331 14.65 4.61 12.28
CA GLN A 331 15.72 5.51 11.80
C GLN A 331 16.52 4.88 10.65
N SER A 332 16.81 3.58 10.75
CA SER A 332 17.53 2.84 9.70
C SER A 332 16.76 2.82 8.37
N HIS A 333 15.44 2.66 8.42
CA HIS A 333 14.59 2.76 7.22
C HIS A 333 14.58 4.18 6.66
N THR A 334 14.47 5.19 7.53
CA THR A 334 14.45 6.61 7.14
C THR A 334 15.73 7.03 6.42
N LEU A 335 16.90 6.51 6.81
CA LEU A 335 18.18 6.80 6.13
C LEU A 335 18.19 6.36 4.66
N SER A 336 17.41 5.34 4.30
CA SER A 336 17.28 4.86 2.91
C SER A 336 16.07 5.44 2.16
N SER A 337 15.07 5.96 2.86
CA SER A 337 13.78 6.36 2.31
C SER A 337 13.16 7.53 3.08
N ALA A 338 13.88 8.65 3.18
CA ALA A 338 13.41 9.85 3.88
C ALA A 338 12.26 10.56 3.16
N GLY A 339 11.52 11.40 3.89
CA GLY A 339 10.38 12.18 3.39
C GLY A 339 9.03 11.58 3.71
N SER A 340 8.96 10.57 4.58
CA SER A 340 7.74 9.82 4.96
C SER A 340 6.90 9.38 3.74
N PRO A 341 7.51 8.80 2.71
CA PRO A 341 6.80 8.49 1.47
C PRO A 341 5.82 7.34 1.70
N MET A 342 4.54 7.60 1.45
CA MET A 342 3.50 6.56 1.49
C MET A 342 3.27 5.89 0.14
N TYR A 343 3.79 6.47 -0.94
CA TYR A 343 3.73 5.94 -2.32
C TYR A 343 2.32 5.49 -2.74
N GLN A 344 1.32 6.33 -2.49
CA GLN A 344 -0.07 6.09 -2.86
C GLN A 344 -0.26 6.50 -4.33
N ASN A 345 -0.11 5.56 -5.26
CA ASN A 345 -0.09 5.86 -6.69
C ASN A 345 -1.51 6.00 -7.27
N VAL A 346 -1.68 6.99 -8.15
CA VAL A 346 -2.84 7.18 -9.01
C VAL A 346 -2.39 6.95 -10.45
N THR A 347 -3.07 6.06 -11.16
CA THR A 347 -2.77 5.76 -12.57
C THR A 347 -3.88 6.28 -13.47
N ILE A 348 -3.50 6.95 -14.56
CA ILE A 348 -4.44 7.48 -15.59
C ILE A 348 -3.97 7.13 -17.01
N GLY A 349 -4.88 7.21 -17.96
CA GLY A 349 -4.63 6.94 -19.39
C GLY A 349 -4.42 5.46 -19.72
N GLY A 350 -3.55 5.20 -20.68
CA GLY A 350 -3.24 3.86 -21.18
C GLY A 350 -4.22 3.36 -22.22
N GLN A 351 -4.21 2.04 -22.43
CA GLN A 351 -5.06 1.39 -23.43
C GLN A 351 -6.21 0.63 -22.80
N THR A 352 -7.31 0.52 -23.54
CA THR A 352 -8.40 -0.42 -23.32
C THR A 352 -8.04 -1.80 -23.89
N THR A 353 -8.80 -2.85 -23.56
CA THR A 353 -8.57 -4.22 -24.09
C THR A 353 -8.73 -4.32 -25.60
N ASP A 354 -9.49 -3.43 -26.23
CA ASP A 354 -9.60 -3.31 -27.69
C ASP A 354 -8.53 -2.38 -28.31
N LYS A 355 -7.46 -2.10 -27.56
CA LYS A 355 -6.26 -1.34 -27.97
C LYS A 355 -6.52 0.11 -28.37
N LYS A 356 -7.63 0.68 -27.90
CA LYS A 356 -7.91 2.09 -28.07
C LYS A 356 -7.31 2.91 -26.94
N ASP A 357 -7.13 4.19 -27.20
CA ASP A 357 -6.76 5.14 -26.16
C ASP A 357 -7.84 5.21 -25.09
N ALA A 358 -7.44 5.13 -23.83
CA ALA A 358 -8.33 5.19 -22.66
C ALA A 358 -8.30 6.56 -21.97
N VAL A 359 -7.58 7.53 -22.52
CA VAL A 359 -7.63 8.93 -22.05
C VAL A 359 -9.06 9.46 -22.20
N ASN A 360 -9.55 10.12 -21.16
CA ASN A 360 -10.88 10.68 -21.10
C ASN A 360 -10.86 12.04 -20.38
N GLU A 361 -11.98 12.73 -20.31
CA GLU A 361 -12.07 14.08 -19.74
C GLU A 361 -11.62 14.11 -18.27
N LEU A 362 -11.88 13.05 -17.52
CA LEU A 362 -11.43 12.96 -16.13
C LEU A 362 -9.91 12.78 -16.02
N SER A 363 -9.24 12.18 -17.01
CA SER A 363 -7.76 12.11 -17.06
C SER A 363 -7.14 13.51 -17.01
N PHE A 364 -7.72 14.47 -17.79
CA PHE A 364 -7.29 15.88 -17.76
C PHE A 364 -7.57 16.55 -16.40
N VAL A 365 -8.73 16.28 -15.79
CA VAL A 365 -9.07 16.86 -14.48
C VAL A 365 -8.13 16.35 -13.39
N VAL A 366 -7.80 15.05 -13.40
CA VAL A 366 -6.82 14.46 -12.47
C VAL A 366 -5.44 15.09 -12.67
N LEU A 367 -4.97 15.17 -13.92
CA LEU A 367 -3.67 15.77 -14.26
C LEU A 367 -3.61 17.23 -13.78
N GLN A 368 -4.64 18.01 -14.05
CA GLN A 368 -4.75 19.40 -13.61
C GLN A 368 -4.75 19.53 -12.08
N SER A 369 -5.50 18.68 -11.37
CA SER A 369 -5.58 18.73 -9.90
C SER A 369 -4.23 18.45 -9.23
N VAL A 370 -3.45 17.51 -9.77
CA VAL A 370 -2.08 17.21 -9.29
C VAL A 370 -1.13 18.37 -9.61
N ALA A 371 -1.24 18.96 -10.81
CA ALA A 371 -0.43 20.13 -11.19
C ALA A 371 -0.70 21.37 -10.31
N GLN A 372 -1.94 21.55 -9.84
CA GLN A 372 -2.30 22.64 -8.93
C GLN A 372 -1.82 22.38 -7.49
N THR A 373 -1.98 21.16 -7.00
CA THR A 373 -1.65 20.83 -5.59
C THR A 373 -0.16 20.72 -5.34
N ARG A 374 0.62 20.16 -6.28
CA ARG A 374 2.09 19.93 -6.17
C ARG A 374 2.47 19.34 -4.81
N LEU A 375 1.81 18.26 -4.46
CA LEU A 375 2.07 17.51 -3.24
C LEU A 375 3.03 16.35 -3.54
N THR A 376 3.68 15.81 -2.50
CA THR A 376 4.47 14.57 -2.62
C THR A 376 3.58 13.32 -2.72
N GLN A 377 2.29 13.45 -2.42
CA GLN A 377 1.27 12.41 -2.49
C GLN A 377 -0.02 13.01 -3.07
N PRO A 378 -0.78 12.25 -3.86
CA PRO A 378 -0.44 10.94 -4.41
C PRO A 378 0.66 11.02 -5.48
N ASN A 379 1.36 9.90 -5.70
CA ASN A 379 2.19 9.77 -6.90
C ASN A 379 1.27 9.65 -8.12
N LEU A 380 1.59 10.35 -9.20
CA LEU A 380 0.83 10.25 -10.45
C LEU A 380 1.63 9.48 -11.51
N THR A 381 1.01 8.48 -12.09
CA THR A 381 1.53 7.72 -13.22
C THR A 381 0.60 7.85 -14.42
N VAL A 382 1.16 8.15 -15.57
CA VAL A 382 0.47 8.13 -16.86
C VAL A 382 0.91 6.89 -17.63
N ARG A 383 -0.04 6.10 -18.09
CA ARG A 383 0.23 4.98 -18.99
C ARG A 383 0.30 5.51 -20.41
N TYR A 384 1.47 5.37 -21.02
CA TYR A 384 1.78 5.83 -22.37
C TYR A 384 1.67 4.69 -23.40
N HIS A 385 1.23 5.03 -24.61
CA HIS A 385 1.30 4.19 -25.80
C HIS A 385 1.39 5.07 -27.05
N ALA A 386 1.78 4.50 -28.20
CA ALA A 386 2.04 5.28 -29.42
C ALA A 386 0.83 6.07 -29.95
N ASN A 387 -0.38 5.61 -29.66
CA ASN A 387 -1.63 6.22 -30.12
C ASN A 387 -2.35 7.03 -29.02
N ILE A 388 -1.64 7.42 -27.94
CA ILE A 388 -2.20 8.26 -26.88
C ILE A 388 -2.66 9.61 -27.47
N ASP A 389 -3.72 10.19 -26.93
CA ASP A 389 -4.15 11.53 -27.29
C ASP A 389 -2.98 12.52 -27.16
N LYS A 390 -2.63 13.14 -28.30
CA LYS A 390 -1.46 14.01 -28.36
C LYS A 390 -1.60 15.24 -27.45
N HIS A 391 -2.81 15.79 -27.37
CA HIS A 391 -3.06 16.96 -26.53
C HIS A 391 -2.87 16.60 -25.05
N PHE A 392 -3.41 15.44 -24.62
CA PHE A 392 -3.20 14.95 -23.26
C PHE A 392 -1.72 14.72 -22.95
N PHE A 393 -0.96 14.13 -23.87
CA PHE A 393 0.46 13.89 -23.66
C PHE A 393 1.26 15.21 -23.61
N ASP A 394 0.93 16.19 -24.47
CA ASP A 394 1.53 17.52 -24.40
C ASP A 394 1.26 18.20 -23.03
N GLU A 395 0.03 18.07 -22.47
CA GLU A 395 -0.29 18.53 -21.12
C GLU A 395 0.53 17.81 -20.03
N CYS A 396 0.77 16.50 -20.18
CA CYS A 396 1.66 15.76 -19.26
C CYS A 396 3.08 16.34 -19.25
N ILE A 397 3.60 16.70 -20.43
CA ILE A 397 4.92 17.35 -20.55
C ILE A 397 4.93 18.72 -19.86
N GLU A 398 3.86 19.51 -19.99
CA GLU A 398 3.75 20.81 -19.29
C GLU A 398 3.74 20.61 -17.76
N VAL A 399 3.10 19.54 -17.24
CA VAL A 399 3.16 19.20 -15.81
C VAL A 399 4.57 18.80 -15.39
N MET A 400 5.28 17.97 -16.17
CA MET A 400 6.67 17.59 -15.88
C MET A 400 7.60 18.81 -15.78
N LYS A 401 7.40 19.82 -16.61
CA LYS A 401 8.16 21.08 -16.57
C LYS A 401 7.99 21.88 -15.28
N LEU A 402 6.97 21.57 -14.45
CA LEU A 402 6.82 22.17 -13.13
C LEU A 402 7.87 21.69 -12.13
N GLY A 403 8.60 20.60 -12.42
CA GLY A 403 9.80 20.17 -11.71
C GLY A 403 9.57 19.46 -10.38
N PHE A 404 8.39 18.91 -10.11
CA PHE A 404 8.10 18.16 -8.87
C PHE A 404 8.05 16.62 -9.05
N GLY A 405 8.59 16.12 -10.18
CA GLY A 405 8.81 14.69 -10.40
C GLY A 405 7.59 13.89 -10.87
N MET A 406 6.53 14.54 -11.31
CA MET A 406 5.30 13.87 -11.78
C MET A 406 4.83 14.46 -13.12
N PRO A 407 4.06 13.69 -13.90
CA PRO A 407 3.77 12.26 -13.76
C PRO A 407 4.96 11.37 -14.15
N ALA A 408 5.02 10.15 -13.57
CA ALA A 408 5.86 9.08 -14.10
C ALA A 408 5.19 8.49 -15.36
N LEU A 409 5.99 7.95 -16.30
CA LEU A 409 5.46 7.33 -17.52
C LEU A 409 5.68 5.82 -17.50
N ASN A 410 4.60 5.05 -17.72
CA ASN A 410 4.63 3.60 -17.91
C ASN A 410 4.27 3.28 -19.36
N ASN A 411 5.13 2.54 -20.05
CA ASN A 411 4.93 2.19 -21.45
C ASN A 411 4.10 0.90 -21.60
N ASP A 412 2.85 1.03 -22.05
CA ASP A 412 1.92 -0.07 -22.30
C ASP A 412 2.45 -1.08 -23.32
N GLU A 413 3.20 -0.62 -24.33
CA GLU A 413 3.74 -1.49 -25.40
C GLU A 413 4.82 -2.46 -24.89
N ILE A 414 5.38 -2.18 -23.72
CA ILE A 414 6.37 -3.06 -23.06
C ILE A 414 5.72 -3.84 -21.91
N ILE A 415 4.94 -3.16 -21.06
CA ILE A 415 4.41 -3.73 -19.83
C ILE A 415 3.31 -4.76 -20.11
N ILE A 416 2.36 -4.45 -21.01
CA ILE A 416 1.26 -5.37 -21.32
C ILE A 416 1.76 -6.70 -21.89
N PRO A 417 2.62 -6.72 -22.95
CA PRO A 417 3.19 -7.97 -23.43
C PRO A 417 4.00 -8.74 -22.38
N SER A 418 4.72 -8.02 -21.49
CA SER A 418 5.45 -8.66 -20.41
C SER A 418 4.52 -9.42 -19.47
N PHE A 419 3.40 -8.81 -19.06
CA PHE A 419 2.40 -9.48 -18.23
C PHE A 419 1.79 -10.71 -18.92
N ILE A 420 1.45 -10.60 -20.21
CA ILE A 420 0.90 -11.73 -20.98
C ILE A 420 1.92 -12.86 -21.07
N ASN A 421 3.21 -12.55 -21.30
CA ASN A 421 4.28 -13.54 -21.34
C ASN A 421 4.49 -14.25 -19.98
N TRP A 422 4.11 -13.62 -18.87
CA TRP A 422 4.11 -14.24 -17.54
C TRP A 422 2.85 -15.05 -17.22
N GLY A 423 1.92 -15.16 -18.17
CA GLY A 423 0.69 -15.92 -18.01
C GLY A 423 -0.48 -15.11 -17.39
N VAL A 424 -0.33 -13.81 -17.25
CA VAL A 424 -1.47 -12.94 -16.87
C VAL A 424 -2.45 -12.90 -18.04
N LYS A 425 -3.74 -13.05 -17.77
CA LYS A 425 -4.77 -12.96 -18.79
C LYS A 425 -4.72 -11.60 -19.49
N GLU A 426 -4.96 -11.58 -20.80
CA GLU A 426 -4.87 -10.36 -21.60
C GLU A 426 -5.76 -9.23 -21.04
N GLU A 427 -7.01 -9.51 -20.65
CA GLU A 427 -7.92 -8.55 -20.04
C GLU A 427 -7.36 -7.90 -18.76
N ASP A 428 -6.65 -8.69 -17.96
CA ASP A 428 -6.03 -8.26 -16.71
C ASP A 428 -4.74 -7.49 -16.98
N ALA A 429 -3.96 -7.91 -17.98
CA ALA A 429 -2.76 -7.20 -18.41
C ALA A 429 -3.09 -5.77 -18.89
N TYR A 430 -4.18 -5.59 -19.64
CA TYR A 430 -4.65 -4.25 -20.02
C TYR A 430 -5.19 -3.42 -18.84
N ASN A 431 -5.56 -4.07 -17.74
CA ASN A 431 -6.04 -3.37 -16.54
C ASN A 431 -4.94 -3.09 -15.51
N TYR A 432 -3.66 -3.28 -15.83
CA TYR A 432 -2.59 -2.96 -14.88
C TYR A 432 -2.59 -1.50 -14.46
N SER A 433 -2.10 -1.24 -13.26
CA SER A 433 -1.81 0.11 -12.75
C SER A 433 -0.44 0.14 -12.10
N ALA A 434 0.12 1.32 -11.96
CA ALA A 434 1.25 1.52 -11.07
C ALA A 434 0.80 1.43 -9.61
N ILE A 435 1.65 0.86 -8.78
CA ILE A 435 1.52 0.82 -7.33
C ILE A 435 2.84 1.27 -6.70
N GLY A 436 2.78 1.80 -5.50
CA GLY A 436 4.00 2.24 -4.85
C GLY A 436 4.77 3.29 -5.64
N CYS A 437 6.08 3.10 -5.75
CA CYS A 437 6.94 4.05 -6.45
C CYS A 437 6.67 4.05 -7.96
N VAL A 438 6.81 2.87 -8.60
CA VAL A 438 6.65 2.65 -10.06
C VAL A 438 6.30 1.19 -10.40
N GLU A 439 6.15 0.32 -9.43
CA GLU A 439 5.84 -1.09 -9.62
C GLU A 439 4.48 -1.23 -10.32
N THR A 440 4.29 -2.31 -11.05
CA THR A 440 3.05 -2.55 -11.79
C THR A 440 2.30 -3.75 -11.22
N ALA A 441 0.98 -3.63 -11.09
CA ALA A 441 0.10 -4.66 -10.55
C ALA A 441 -1.25 -4.66 -11.24
N VAL A 442 -2.06 -5.69 -11.01
CA VAL A 442 -3.45 -5.75 -11.50
C VAL A 442 -4.39 -5.47 -10.32
N PRO A 443 -5.10 -4.33 -10.31
CA PRO A 443 -5.98 -3.95 -9.21
C PRO A 443 -6.99 -5.05 -8.86
N GLY A 444 -7.07 -5.39 -7.57
CA GLY A 444 -7.96 -6.41 -7.05
C GLY A 444 -7.55 -7.85 -7.31
N LYS A 445 -6.50 -8.11 -8.10
CA LYS A 445 -6.12 -9.47 -8.49
C LYS A 445 -4.69 -9.82 -8.12
N TRP A 446 -3.77 -8.89 -8.34
CA TRP A 446 -2.35 -9.15 -8.13
C TRP A 446 -1.62 -7.90 -7.68
N GLY A 447 -0.66 -8.07 -6.76
CA GLY A 447 0.23 -7.06 -6.24
C GLY A 447 1.42 -7.69 -5.54
N TYR A 448 2.31 -6.86 -5.03
CA TYR A 448 3.53 -7.33 -4.33
C TYR A 448 3.30 -7.57 -2.82
N ARG A 449 2.09 -7.41 -2.34
CA ARG A 449 1.65 -7.61 -0.96
C ARG A 449 2.48 -6.81 0.06
N CYS A 450 3.64 -7.34 0.45
CA CYS A 450 4.48 -6.71 1.45
C CYS A 450 5.33 -5.59 0.89
N THR A 451 5.37 -4.51 1.63
CA THR A 451 6.21 -3.37 1.34
C THR A 451 7.67 -3.66 1.65
N GLY A 452 8.53 -3.41 0.68
CA GLY A 452 9.96 -3.49 0.89
C GLY A 452 10.37 -4.88 1.39
N MET A 453 10.20 -5.87 0.54
CA MET A 453 10.68 -7.24 0.75
C MET A 453 12.16 -7.25 1.17
N SER A 454 12.77 -8.38 1.31
CA SER A 454 14.20 -8.41 1.62
C SER A 454 15.01 -7.73 0.51
N TYR A 455 16.01 -6.98 0.92
CA TYR A 455 16.97 -6.36 0.01
C TYR A 455 18.29 -7.12 0.08
N ILE A 456 18.87 -7.44 -1.09
CA ILE A 456 20.23 -7.98 -1.19
C ILE A 456 21.16 -6.85 -1.64
N ASN A 457 22.20 -6.57 -0.85
CA ASN A 457 23.23 -5.61 -1.21
C ASN A 457 24.20 -6.23 -2.22
N PHE A 458 23.86 -6.20 -3.52
CA PHE A 458 24.66 -6.78 -4.59
C PHE A 458 26.11 -6.26 -4.68
N PRO A 459 26.43 -4.97 -4.50
CA PRO A 459 27.82 -4.54 -4.40
C PRO A 459 28.60 -5.28 -3.32
N ARG A 460 28.00 -5.52 -2.17
CA ARG A 460 28.64 -6.24 -1.07
C ARG A 460 28.79 -7.74 -1.41
N VAL A 461 27.81 -8.33 -2.08
CA VAL A 461 27.90 -9.71 -2.60
C VAL A 461 29.03 -9.84 -3.61
N LEU A 462 29.24 -8.82 -4.49
CA LEU A 462 30.37 -8.82 -5.42
C LEU A 462 31.71 -8.78 -4.68
N LEU A 463 31.84 -7.92 -3.67
CA LEU A 463 33.04 -7.89 -2.85
C LEU A 463 33.31 -9.21 -2.15
N CYS A 464 32.27 -9.91 -1.68
CA CYS A 464 32.40 -11.26 -1.13
C CYS A 464 32.87 -12.27 -2.18
N ALA A 465 32.32 -12.21 -3.42
CA ALA A 465 32.75 -13.07 -4.51
C ALA A 465 34.22 -12.88 -4.87
N MET A 466 34.72 -11.62 -4.80
CA MET A 466 36.12 -11.26 -5.05
C MET A 466 37.04 -11.63 -3.89
N ASN A 467 36.53 -11.90 -2.69
CA ASN A 467 37.29 -12.18 -1.49
C ASN A 467 36.99 -13.60 -0.92
N ASP A 468 36.88 -14.59 -1.80
CA ASP A 468 36.68 -15.99 -1.42
C ASP A 468 35.49 -16.20 -0.47
N GLY A 469 34.40 -15.48 -0.67
CA GLY A 469 33.17 -15.60 0.12
C GLY A 469 33.20 -14.96 1.51
N VAL A 470 34.25 -14.18 1.80
CA VAL A 470 34.41 -13.45 3.08
C VAL A 470 34.07 -11.98 2.89
N ASP A 471 33.18 -11.46 3.72
CA ASP A 471 32.83 -10.04 3.75
C ASP A 471 33.98 -9.20 4.27
N LEU A 472 34.41 -8.21 3.49
CA LEU A 472 35.54 -7.35 3.83
C LEU A 472 35.27 -6.45 5.07
N THR A 473 34.03 -6.12 5.35
CA THR A 473 33.65 -5.22 6.43
C THR A 473 33.59 -5.93 7.78
N SER A 474 32.94 -7.10 7.82
CA SER A 474 32.72 -7.86 9.06
C SER A 474 33.76 -8.95 9.31
N GLY A 475 34.51 -9.34 8.25
CA GLY A 475 35.41 -10.50 8.28
C GLY A 475 34.68 -11.83 8.36
N LYS A 476 33.34 -11.87 8.31
CA LYS A 476 32.55 -13.08 8.36
C LYS A 476 32.45 -13.75 7.00
N ARG A 477 32.45 -15.08 6.97
CA ARG A 477 32.24 -15.86 5.74
C ARG A 477 30.74 -15.94 5.41
N PHE A 478 30.36 -15.53 4.21
CA PHE A 478 28.97 -15.55 3.74
C PHE A 478 28.68 -16.76 2.85
N THR A 479 29.66 -17.17 2.03
CA THR A 479 29.50 -18.26 1.07
C THR A 479 30.67 -19.22 1.17
N LYS A 480 30.60 -20.35 0.46
CA LYS A 480 31.67 -21.36 0.41
C LYS A 480 33.02 -20.79 -0.03
N GLY A 481 32.98 -19.74 -0.85
CA GLY A 481 34.17 -19.17 -1.47
C GLY A 481 34.47 -19.82 -2.83
N TYR A 482 34.98 -19.00 -3.73
CA TYR A 482 35.27 -19.41 -5.12
C TYR A 482 36.60 -18.81 -5.62
N GLY A 483 37.53 -18.60 -4.70
CA GLY A 483 38.84 -18.01 -4.93
C GLY A 483 38.87 -16.49 -4.66
N LYS A 484 40.09 -15.96 -4.55
CA LYS A 484 40.33 -14.52 -4.41
C LYS A 484 40.50 -13.86 -5.77
N PHE A 485 40.08 -12.63 -5.89
CA PHE A 485 40.23 -11.84 -7.12
C PHE A 485 41.68 -11.80 -7.64
N THR A 486 42.66 -11.78 -6.74
CA THR A 486 44.10 -11.81 -7.06
C THR A 486 44.58 -13.15 -7.68
N GLU A 487 43.75 -14.18 -7.63
CA GLU A 487 44.01 -15.53 -8.16
C GLU A 487 43.23 -15.81 -9.46
N MET A 488 42.33 -14.90 -9.86
CA MET A 488 41.53 -14.98 -11.08
C MET A 488 42.34 -14.45 -12.25
N GLU A 489 42.42 -15.25 -13.34
CA GLU A 489 43.21 -14.91 -14.52
C GLU A 489 42.38 -14.20 -15.58
N THR A 490 41.07 -14.45 -15.61
CA THR A 490 40.16 -13.92 -16.64
C THR A 490 38.92 -13.25 -16.04
N TYR A 491 38.24 -12.46 -16.88
CA TYR A 491 36.93 -11.87 -16.52
C TYR A 491 35.88 -12.97 -16.32
N GLU A 492 35.96 -14.05 -17.05
CA GLU A 492 35.09 -15.20 -16.95
C GLU A 492 35.21 -15.91 -15.60
N ASP A 493 36.40 -15.93 -14.98
CA ASP A 493 36.60 -16.47 -13.63
C ASP A 493 35.85 -15.64 -12.60
N LEU A 494 35.92 -14.29 -12.72
CA LEU A 494 35.14 -13.38 -11.86
C LEU A 494 33.62 -13.56 -12.05
N LEU A 495 33.14 -13.65 -13.29
CA LEU A 495 31.74 -13.91 -13.57
C LEU A 495 31.25 -15.24 -13.00
N ALA A 496 32.06 -16.28 -13.09
CA ALA A 496 31.73 -17.59 -12.53
C ALA A 496 31.68 -17.57 -11.00
N ALA A 497 32.61 -16.88 -10.34
CA ALA A 497 32.59 -16.67 -8.89
C ALA A 497 31.37 -15.83 -8.47
N TRP A 498 31.06 -14.78 -9.21
CA TRP A 498 29.90 -13.92 -9.02
C TRP A 498 28.59 -14.70 -9.14
N ASP A 499 28.37 -15.46 -10.24
CA ASP A 499 27.15 -16.23 -10.48
C ASP A 499 26.90 -17.25 -9.33
N LYS A 500 27.92 -17.98 -8.92
CA LYS A 500 27.83 -18.94 -7.80
C LYS A 500 27.49 -18.24 -6.48
N THR A 501 28.13 -17.11 -6.20
CA THR A 501 27.87 -16.34 -4.97
C THR A 501 26.45 -15.78 -4.95
N VAL A 502 25.98 -15.23 -6.08
CA VAL A 502 24.60 -14.73 -6.21
C VAL A 502 23.57 -15.85 -6.01
N ARG A 503 23.80 -17.03 -6.59
CA ARG A 503 22.90 -18.20 -6.40
C ARG A 503 22.79 -18.60 -4.93
N GLU A 504 23.92 -18.66 -4.24
CA GLU A 504 23.94 -18.99 -2.82
C GLU A 504 23.21 -17.91 -1.99
N MET A 505 23.42 -16.62 -2.27
CA MET A 505 22.71 -15.51 -1.62
C MET A 505 21.21 -15.53 -1.92
N THR A 506 20.81 -15.82 -3.16
CA THR A 506 19.40 -15.95 -3.54
C THR A 506 18.72 -17.07 -2.76
N ARG A 507 19.40 -18.22 -2.57
CA ARG A 507 18.86 -19.30 -1.74
C ARG A 507 18.59 -18.86 -0.29
N TYR A 508 19.50 -18.13 0.33
CA TYR A 508 19.30 -17.60 1.68
C TYR A 508 18.16 -16.55 1.73
N SER A 509 18.07 -15.69 0.72
CA SER A 509 16.94 -14.76 0.59
C SER A 509 15.60 -15.49 0.55
N VAL A 510 15.49 -16.58 -0.21
CA VAL A 510 14.26 -17.41 -0.28
C VAL A 510 13.93 -18.03 1.10
N ILE A 511 14.93 -18.52 1.84
CA ILE A 511 14.72 -19.07 3.20
C ILE A 511 14.11 -17.99 4.10
N VAL A 512 14.68 -16.79 4.09
CA VAL A 512 14.21 -15.65 4.88
C VAL A 512 12.78 -15.27 4.47
N GLU A 513 12.52 -15.14 3.16
CA GLU A 513 11.20 -14.79 2.65
C GLU A 513 10.13 -15.80 3.07
N ASN A 514 10.41 -17.10 2.96
CA ASN A 514 9.48 -18.15 3.37
C ASN A 514 9.14 -18.09 4.86
N ALA A 515 10.13 -17.84 5.73
CA ALA A 515 9.91 -17.74 7.15
C ALA A 515 9.00 -16.56 7.49
N ILE A 516 9.27 -15.39 6.88
CA ILE A 516 8.49 -14.18 7.12
C ILE A 516 7.07 -14.30 6.54
N ASP A 517 6.91 -14.89 5.35
CA ASP A 517 5.59 -15.13 4.77
C ASP A 517 4.74 -16.03 5.68
N LYS A 518 5.33 -17.08 6.25
CA LYS A 518 4.64 -17.94 7.21
C LYS A 518 4.26 -17.20 8.51
N ALA A 519 5.13 -16.33 9.00
CA ALA A 519 4.80 -15.50 10.15
C ALA A 519 3.65 -14.52 9.83
N SER A 520 3.70 -13.86 8.66
CA SER A 520 2.67 -12.91 8.21
C SER A 520 1.30 -13.60 8.06
N GLU A 521 1.26 -14.76 7.40
CA GLU A 521 0.06 -15.58 7.24
C GLU A 521 -0.58 -15.95 8.59
N ARG A 522 0.25 -16.35 9.55
CA ARG A 522 -0.19 -16.81 10.85
C ARG A 522 -0.59 -15.69 11.80
N ASP A 523 0.18 -14.59 11.84
CA ASP A 523 0.14 -13.62 12.94
C ASP A 523 -0.53 -12.29 12.60
N VAL A 524 -0.49 -11.86 11.34
CA VAL A 524 -1.03 -10.54 10.90
C VAL A 524 -1.86 -10.61 9.61
N PRO A 525 -2.83 -11.54 9.49
CA PRO A 525 -3.68 -11.60 8.30
C PRO A 525 -4.54 -10.32 8.18
N ASP A 526 -4.53 -9.68 7.00
CA ASP A 526 -5.31 -8.49 6.71
C ASP A 526 -6.68 -8.86 6.12
N VAL A 527 -7.75 -8.61 6.88
CA VAL A 527 -9.08 -9.14 6.61
C VAL A 527 -9.84 -8.28 5.59
N LEU A 528 -9.83 -6.96 5.77
CA LEU A 528 -10.49 -6.05 4.83
C LEU A 528 -9.78 -6.06 3.48
N CYS A 529 -8.46 -5.97 3.46
CA CYS A 529 -7.67 -6.06 2.24
C CYS A 529 -7.97 -7.37 1.48
N SER A 530 -8.06 -8.50 2.20
CA SER A 530 -8.44 -9.79 1.63
C SER A 530 -9.86 -9.78 1.07
N ALA A 531 -10.82 -9.20 1.79
CA ALA A 531 -12.20 -9.11 1.32
C ALA A 531 -12.34 -8.32 0.01
N LEU A 532 -11.46 -7.34 -0.22
CA LEU A 532 -11.46 -6.46 -1.39
C LEU A 532 -10.55 -6.94 -2.52
N THR A 533 -9.93 -8.12 -2.35
CA THR A 533 -9.19 -8.85 -3.39
C THR A 533 -10.09 -9.94 -3.98
N ASP A 534 -10.18 -10.00 -5.32
CA ASP A 534 -11.26 -10.69 -6.05
C ASP A 534 -11.41 -12.18 -5.74
N ASP A 535 -10.31 -12.91 -5.52
CA ASP A 535 -10.32 -14.36 -5.33
C ASP A 535 -10.44 -14.81 -3.87
N CYS A 536 -10.03 -13.98 -2.91
CA CYS A 536 -9.93 -14.35 -1.49
C CYS A 536 -11.27 -14.81 -0.90
N ILE A 537 -12.35 -14.06 -1.17
CA ILE A 537 -13.70 -14.46 -0.72
C ILE A 537 -14.10 -15.81 -1.35
N GLY A 538 -13.83 -16.02 -2.63
CA GLY A 538 -14.13 -17.27 -3.31
C GLY A 538 -13.36 -18.46 -2.76
N ARG A 539 -12.09 -18.27 -2.42
CA ARG A 539 -11.22 -19.28 -1.79
C ARG A 539 -11.55 -19.50 -0.30
N GLY A 540 -12.15 -18.51 0.36
CA GLY A 540 -12.36 -18.52 1.81
C GLY A 540 -11.04 -18.38 2.60
N LYS A 541 -10.04 -17.67 2.04
CA LYS A 541 -8.68 -17.52 2.60
C LYS A 541 -8.20 -16.07 2.45
N THR A 542 -7.34 -15.64 3.35
CA THR A 542 -6.76 -14.29 3.30
C THR A 542 -5.76 -14.14 2.15
N ILE A 543 -5.43 -12.90 1.81
CA ILE A 543 -4.42 -12.55 0.80
C ILE A 543 -3.02 -13.05 1.21
N ASN A 544 -2.76 -13.18 2.50
CA ASN A 544 -1.53 -13.71 3.07
C ASN A 544 -1.31 -15.19 2.73
N PHE A 545 -2.37 -15.90 2.39
CA PHE A 545 -2.30 -17.30 1.97
C PHE A 545 -1.98 -17.38 0.47
N PRO A 546 -0.80 -17.87 0.04
CA PRO A 546 -0.40 -17.81 -1.35
C PRO A 546 -1.34 -18.59 -2.27
N PHE A 547 -1.69 -17.99 -3.40
CA PHE A 547 -2.55 -18.55 -4.45
C PHE A 547 -2.05 -19.91 -4.98
N LEU A 548 -0.78 -20.20 -4.81
CA LEU A 548 -0.01 -21.24 -5.50
C LEU A 548 -0.02 -22.63 -4.86
N GLN A 549 -0.62 -22.82 -3.70
CA GLN A 549 -0.70 -24.17 -3.11
C GLN A 549 -1.62 -25.14 -3.88
N SER A 550 -2.39 -24.68 -4.87
CA SER A 550 -3.27 -25.55 -5.68
C SER A 550 -2.67 -26.00 -7.02
N GLN A 551 -1.49 -25.49 -7.43
CA GLN A 551 -0.79 -25.96 -8.62
C GLN A 551 0.57 -26.54 -8.22
N LYS A 552 0.92 -27.69 -8.79
CA LYS A 552 2.00 -28.59 -8.39
C LYS A 552 3.44 -28.06 -8.48
N ASP A 553 3.69 -26.79 -8.81
CA ASP A 553 5.02 -26.22 -9.00
C ASP A 553 5.20 -24.89 -8.27
N SER A 554 5.20 -24.97 -6.94
CA SER A 554 5.38 -23.77 -6.07
C SER A 554 6.78 -23.14 -6.12
N SER A 555 7.81 -23.91 -6.56
CA SER A 555 9.18 -23.40 -6.73
C SER A 555 9.32 -22.42 -7.90
N ASP A 556 8.66 -22.69 -9.04
CA ASP A 556 8.80 -21.87 -10.24
C ASP A 556 8.22 -20.44 -10.10
N ILE A 557 7.20 -20.24 -9.29
CA ILE A 557 6.51 -18.96 -9.19
C ILE A 557 7.08 -18.07 -8.07
N LEU A 558 7.58 -18.64 -6.98
CA LEU A 558 8.33 -17.87 -5.97
C LEU A 558 9.62 -17.32 -6.59
N CYS A 559 10.27 -18.10 -7.43
CA CYS A 559 11.42 -17.68 -8.22
C CYS A 559 11.07 -16.65 -9.30
N HIS A 560 9.91 -16.76 -9.95
CA HIS A 560 9.40 -15.71 -10.83
C HIS A 560 9.12 -14.40 -10.09
N HIS A 561 8.61 -14.46 -8.86
CA HIS A 561 8.34 -13.26 -8.04
C HIS A 561 9.63 -12.55 -7.63
N LEU A 562 10.63 -13.31 -7.19
CA LEU A 562 11.98 -12.79 -6.85
C LEU A 562 12.75 -12.34 -8.09
N ALA A 563 12.71 -13.10 -9.18
CA ALA A 563 13.33 -12.74 -10.45
C ALA A 563 12.72 -11.48 -11.05
N LEU A 564 11.42 -11.25 -10.89
CA LEU A 564 10.71 -10.07 -11.35
C LEU A 564 11.13 -8.80 -10.60
N GLN A 565 11.18 -8.85 -9.28
CA GLN A 565 11.62 -7.71 -8.48
C GLN A 565 13.11 -7.40 -8.72
N GLN A 566 13.93 -8.43 -8.93
CA GLN A 566 15.34 -8.28 -9.24
C GLN A 566 15.57 -7.85 -10.70
N HIS A 567 14.77 -8.33 -11.65
CA HIS A 567 14.90 -7.98 -13.08
C HIS A 567 14.57 -6.51 -13.35
N LEU A 568 13.54 -5.96 -12.73
CA LEU A 568 13.20 -4.53 -12.85
C LEU A 568 14.28 -3.61 -12.22
N ARG A 569 15.08 -4.12 -11.29
CA ARG A 569 16.19 -3.38 -10.67
C ARG A 569 17.57 -3.65 -11.31
N CYS A 570 17.76 -4.79 -11.97
CA CYS A 570 19.00 -5.14 -12.65
C CYS A 570 19.11 -4.63 -14.11
N THR A 571 18.04 -4.14 -14.73
CA THR A 571 18.09 -3.54 -16.07
C THR A 571 18.92 -2.25 -16.17
N ALA A 572 19.40 -1.74 -15.02
CA ALA A 572 20.34 -0.62 -14.98
C ALA A 572 21.82 -1.01 -15.23
N LEU A 573 22.16 -2.31 -15.35
CA LEU A 573 23.52 -2.77 -15.63
C LEU A 573 23.58 -3.51 -16.97
N PRO A 574 24.29 -2.98 -17.98
CA PRO A 574 24.49 -3.68 -19.25
C PRO A 574 25.35 -4.94 -19.02
N GLY A 575 24.80 -6.12 -19.26
CA GLY A 575 25.55 -7.38 -19.30
C GLY A 575 25.07 -8.52 -18.38
N ALA A 576 24.21 -8.29 -17.40
CA ALA A 576 23.63 -9.38 -16.62
C ALA A 576 22.45 -10.00 -17.38
N SER A 577 22.63 -11.18 -17.98
CA SER A 577 21.55 -11.86 -18.67
C SER A 577 20.52 -12.39 -17.66
N ALA A 578 19.26 -12.05 -17.87
CA ALA A 578 18.10 -12.57 -17.13
C ALA A 578 18.00 -14.11 -17.14
N PHE A 579 18.71 -14.76 -18.05
CA PHE A 579 18.77 -16.21 -18.22
C PHE A 579 19.44 -16.95 -17.05
N SER A 580 20.40 -16.35 -16.36
CA SER A 580 21.10 -17.03 -15.26
C SER A 580 20.27 -17.14 -13.99
N LEU A 581 19.35 -16.19 -13.75
CA LEU A 581 18.44 -16.23 -12.59
C LEU A 581 17.27 -17.21 -12.77
N LEU A 582 16.74 -17.33 -13.99
CA LEU A 582 15.69 -18.30 -14.31
C LEU A 582 16.14 -19.77 -14.20
N ASN A 583 17.41 -20.06 -14.50
CA ASN A 583 17.96 -21.41 -14.37
C ASN A 583 18.25 -21.79 -12.90
N CYS A 584 18.47 -20.84 -12.02
CA CYS A 584 18.69 -21.11 -10.58
C CYS A 584 17.47 -21.76 -9.90
N CYS A 585 16.29 -21.61 -10.47
CA CYS A 585 15.05 -22.10 -9.92
C CYS A 585 14.61 -23.46 -10.48
N ARG A 586 15.33 -23.99 -11.49
CA ARG A 586 15.03 -25.29 -12.11
C ARG A 586 15.90 -26.45 -11.60
N GLU A 587 16.96 -26.16 -10.84
CA GLU A 587 17.80 -27.11 -10.11
C GLU A 587 17.59 -26.95 -8.58
#